data_1f51a27569ed752cb2d754a32a9fb1c3
#
_entry.id   1f51a27569ed752cb2d754a32a9fb1c3
#
_cell.length_a   1.000
_cell.length_b   1.000
_cell.length_c   1.000
_cell.angle_alpha   90.00
_cell.angle_beta   90.00
_cell.angle_gamma   90.00
#
_symmetry.space_group_name_H-M   'P 1'
#
loop_
_entity.id
_entity.type
_entity.pdbx_description
1 polymer ?
#
loop_
_entity_poly.entity_id
_entity_poly.type
_entity_poly.pdbx_seq_one_letter_code
_entity_poly.pdbx_strand_id
1 'polypeptide(L)'
;EGLLGGLVHSILIRRGRTDKVFNPITAGAVTFVAEMVQMLIILAIARPYEDAVRLVSNIAAPMMVTNTVGAALFMRILLDKRAMFEKYTSAFSATALKVAASTEGILRQGFNEVNSMKVAQVLYQELDIGAVAITDREKLLAFTGIGDDHHLPGKPISSTYTLKAIETGEVVYADGNEVPYRCSLHPQCKLGSTLVIPLRGENQRVMGTIKLYEAKNRLFSSINRTLG
;
A
#
# COMPACT_ATOMS: atom_id res chain seq x y z
N GLU A 1 13.54 32.27 -2.60
CA GLU A 1 12.38 31.49 -2.08
C GLU A 1 12.84 30.41 -1.10
N GLY A 2 13.75 29.51 -1.48
CA GLY A 2 14.21 28.41 -0.64
C GLY A 2 14.78 28.83 0.72
N LEU A 3 15.51 29.93 0.78
CA LEU A 3 16.07 30.46 2.05
C LEU A 3 14.97 30.90 3.03
N LEU A 4 13.94 31.59 2.55
CA LEU A 4 12.79 31.99 3.37
C LEU A 4 11.99 30.79 3.86
N GLY A 5 11.74 29.84 2.99
CA GLY A 5 11.08 28.59 3.35
C GLY A 5 11.85 27.81 4.42
N GLY A 6 13.17 27.66 4.25
CA GLY A 6 14.06 27.03 5.22
C GLY A 6 14.12 27.75 6.56
N LEU A 7 14.13 29.06 6.57
CA LEU A 7 14.12 29.87 7.79
C LEU A 7 12.83 29.70 8.59
N VAL A 8 11.67 29.80 7.92
CA VAL A 8 10.35 29.59 8.55
C VAL A 8 10.23 28.18 9.09
N HIS A 9 10.64 27.17 8.32
CA HIS A 9 10.69 25.77 8.75
C HIS A 9 11.53 25.61 10.02
N SER A 10 12.75 26.14 10.04
CA SER A 10 13.64 26.08 11.20
C SER A 10 13.03 26.75 12.43
N ILE A 11 12.39 27.91 12.27
CA ILE A 11 11.76 28.66 13.39
C ILE A 11 10.58 27.86 13.95
N LEU A 12 9.73 27.26 13.07
CA LEU A 12 8.57 26.49 13.50
C LEU A 12 8.98 25.22 14.25
N ILE A 13 10.01 24.52 13.77
CA ILE A 13 10.56 23.34 14.47
C ILE A 13 11.13 23.72 15.84
N ARG A 14 11.95 24.78 15.92
CA ARG A 14 12.52 25.22 17.18
C ARG A 14 11.47 25.65 18.20
N ARG A 15 10.29 26.11 17.74
CA ARG A 15 9.13 26.45 18.59
C ARG A 15 8.20 25.28 18.89
N GLY A 16 8.55 24.05 18.50
CA GLY A 16 7.74 22.86 18.73
C GLY A 16 6.40 22.83 17.97
N ARG A 17 6.23 23.69 16.94
CA ARG A 17 4.99 23.80 16.15
C ARG A 17 5.10 23.02 14.85
N THR A 18 5.44 21.75 14.95
CA THR A 18 5.61 20.85 13.78
C THR A 18 4.34 20.64 12.97
N ASP A 19 3.18 20.73 13.62
CA ASP A 19 1.84 20.71 13.00
C ASP A 19 1.65 21.84 11.99
N LYS A 20 2.22 23.00 12.23
CA LYS A 20 2.13 24.17 11.34
C LYS A 20 3.07 24.12 10.14
N VAL A 21 4.11 23.31 10.20
CA VAL A 21 5.07 23.16 9.09
C VAL A 21 4.37 22.57 7.85
N PHE A 22 3.48 21.62 8.05
CA PHE A 22 2.72 20.96 6.99
C PHE A 22 1.32 21.55 6.78
N ASN A 23 1.08 22.80 7.15
CA ASN A 23 -0.21 23.45 6.96
C ASN A 23 -0.27 24.14 5.60
N PRO A 24 -1.33 23.92 4.76
CA PRO A 24 -1.50 24.56 3.47
C PRO A 24 -1.47 26.09 3.53
N ILE A 25 -2.07 26.68 4.58
CA ILE A 25 -2.08 28.13 4.78
C ILE A 25 -0.65 28.65 5.05
N THR A 26 0.12 27.92 5.85
CA THR A 26 1.53 28.28 6.11
C THR A 26 2.36 28.19 4.84
N ALA A 27 2.18 27.15 4.03
CA ALA A 27 2.88 27.00 2.75
C ALA A 27 2.54 28.15 1.80
N GLY A 28 1.27 28.47 1.62
CA GLY A 28 0.83 29.61 0.80
C GLY A 28 1.37 30.96 1.31
N ALA A 29 1.29 31.21 2.62
CA ALA A 29 1.77 32.48 3.21
C ALA A 29 3.30 32.65 3.03
N VAL A 30 4.07 31.58 3.21
CA VAL A 30 5.52 31.62 3.00
C VAL A 30 5.86 31.89 1.54
N THR A 31 5.17 31.23 0.60
CA THR A 31 5.34 31.46 -0.84
C THR A 31 4.96 32.90 -1.21
N PHE A 32 3.85 33.41 -0.72
CA PHE A 32 3.43 34.79 -0.97
C PHE A 32 4.47 35.81 -0.52
N VAL A 33 5.01 35.65 0.71
CA VAL A 33 6.06 36.55 1.23
C VAL A 33 7.34 36.41 0.40
N ALA A 34 7.71 35.22 -0.02
CA ALA A 34 8.89 34.97 -0.84
C ALA A 34 8.77 35.67 -2.21
N GLU A 35 7.60 35.58 -2.84
CA GLU A 35 7.31 36.27 -4.09
C GLU A 35 7.37 37.80 -3.94
N MET A 36 6.79 38.34 -2.85
CA MET A 36 6.91 39.79 -2.57
C MET A 36 8.36 40.23 -2.48
N VAL A 37 9.19 39.48 -1.72
CA VAL A 37 10.64 39.78 -1.60
C VAL A 37 11.31 39.71 -2.96
N GLN A 38 10.97 38.72 -3.80
CA GLN A 38 11.51 38.62 -5.16
C GLN A 38 11.16 39.84 -6.02
N MET A 39 9.90 40.29 -6.00
CA MET A 39 9.50 41.52 -6.73
C MET A 39 10.24 42.75 -6.25
N LEU A 40 10.43 42.88 -4.92
CA LEU A 40 11.20 44.00 -4.35
C LEU A 40 12.67 43.96 -4.79
N ILE A 41 13.30 42.79 -4.85
CA ILE A 41 14.68 42.64 -5.33
C ILE A 41 14.77 43.05 -6.80
N ILE A 42 13.81 42.66 -7.65
CA ILE A 42 13.81 43.08 -9.06
C ILE A 42 13.74 44.59 -9.17
N LEU A 43 12.83 45.25 -8.44
CA LEU A 43 12.71 46.72 -8.45
C LEU A 43 13.96 47.45 -7.91
N ALA A 44 14.68 46.84 -6.94
CA ALA A 44 15.86 47.44 -6.38
C ALA A 44 17.09 47.33 -7.29
N ILE A 45 17.26 46.23 -7.99
CA ILE A 45 18.50 45.87 -8.71
C ILE A 45 18.40 46.07 -10.20
N ALA A 46 17.25 45.78 -10.82
CA ALA A 46 17.12 45.80 -12.29
C ALA A 46 17.18 47.23 -12.86
N ARG A 47 17.87 47.39 -13.99
CA ARG A 47 18.04 48.65 -14.70
C ARG A 47 17.82 48.42 -16.20
N PRO A 48 17.20 49.36 -16.96
CA PRO A 48 16.64 50.64 -16.45
C PRO A 48 15.40 50.43 -15.58
N TYR A 49 15.16 51.34 -14.65
CA TYR A 49 14.10 51.21 -13.63
C TYR A 49 12.69 51.15 -14.22
N GLU A 50 12.44 51.91 -15.31
CA GLU A 50 11.12 51.91 -15.99
C GLU A 50 10.76 50.51 -16.53
N ASP A 51 11.71 49.76 -17.08
CA ASP A 51 11.49 48.41 -17.56
C ASP A 51 11.23 47.44 -16.42
N ALA A 52 11.94 47.64 -15.28
CA ALA A 52 11.73 46.85 -14.07
C ALA A 52 10.29 47.03 -13.53
N VAL A 53 9.82 48.28 -13.47
CA VAL A 53 8.44 48.60 -13.02
C VAL A 53 7.40 47.97 -13.96
N ARG A 54 7.61 48.13 -15.28
CA ARG A 54 6.72 47.53 -16.28
C ARG A 54 6.66 46.01 -16.17
N LEU A 55 7.82 45.35 -16.01
CA LEU A 55 7.92 43.93 -15.81
C LEU A 55 7.14 43.48 -14.57
N VAL A 56 7.45 44.04 -13.41
CA VAL A 56 6.81 43.69 -12.15
C VAL A 56 5.30 43.92 -12.22
N SER A 57 4.83 45.05 -12.79
CA SER A 57 3.40 45.32 -12.93
C SER A 57 2.65 44.25 -13.74
N ASN A 58 3.32 43.65 -14.73
CA ASN A 58 2.70 42.65 -15.58
C ASN A 58 2.72 41.23 -14.98
N ILE A 59 3.79 40.87 -14.23
CA ILE A 59 3.97 39.50 -13.74
C ILE A 59 3.58 39.30 -12.28
N ALA A 60 3.61 40.36 -11.44
CA ALA A 60 3.40 40.21 -10.00
C ALA A 60 2.07 39.55 -9.64
N ALA A 61 0.95 40.05 -10.14
CA ALA A 61 -0.36 39.54 -9.80
C ALA A 61 -0.56 38.06 -10.21
N PRO A 62 -0.34 37.67 -11.49
CA PRO A 62 -0.51 36.28 -11.89
C PRO A 62 0.47 35.33 -11.17
N MET A 63 1.74 35.74 -10.98
CA MET A 63 2.76 34.92 -10.34
C MET A 63 2.46 34.71 -8.86
N MET A 64 2.15 35.77 -8.11
CA MET A 64 1.78 35.68 -6.71
C MET A 64 0.56 34.79 -6.47
N VAL A 65 -0.50 34.94 -7.26
CA VAL A 65 -1.71 34.13 -7.16
C VAL A 65 -1.41 32.67 -7.49
N THR A 66 -0.80 32.40 -8.63
CA THR A 66 -0.58 31.04 -9.11
C THR A 66 0.35 30.26 -8.16
N ASN A 67 1.47 30.85 -7.73
CA ASN A 67 2.44 30.17 -6.89
C ASN A 67 1.92 29.99 -5.46
N THR A 68 1.23 30.98 -4.89
CA THR A 68 0.64 30.87 -3.55
C THR A 68 -0.45 29.79 -3.50
N VAL A 69 -1.38 29.83 -4.45
CA VAL A 69 -2.45 28.85 -4.54
C VAL A 69 -1.88 27.46 -4.86
N GLY A 70 -0.94 27.40 -5.81
CA GLY A 70 -0.25 26.15 -6.17
C GLY A 70 0.45 25.50 -4.98
N ALA A 71 1.20 26.28 -4.19
CA ALA A 71 1.88 25.78 -2.99
C ALA A 71 0.88 25.28 -1.93
N ALA A 72 -0.20 26.00 -1.70
CA ALA A 72 -1.22 25.61 -0.74
C ALA A 72 -1.96 24.33 -1.19
N LEU A 73 -2.35 24.24 -2.47
CA LEU A 73 -2.99 23.05 -3.04
C LEU A 73 -2.06 21.83 -3.01
N PHE A 74 -0.79 22.01 -3.37
CA PHE A 74 0.19 20.94 -3.32
C PHE A 74 0.34 20.38 -1.90
N MET A 75 0.49 21.26 -0.91
CA MET A 75 0.55 20.85 0.49
C MET A 75 -0.73 20.12 0.93
N ARG A 76 -1.91 20.57 0.48
CA ARG A 76 -3.18 19.90 0.74
C ARG A 76 -3.21 18.48 0.19
N ILE A 77 -2.78 18.31 -1.06
CA ILE A 77 -2.72 16.99 -1.71
C ILE A 77 -1.77 16.05 -0.95
N LEU A 78 -0.61 16.55 -0.50
CA LEU A 78 0.33 15.76 0.30
C LEU A 78 -0.29 15.29 1.62
N LEU A 79 -1.00 16.17 2.32
CA LEU A 79 -1.68 15.83 3.57
C LEU A 79 -2.79 14.81 3.37
N ASP A 80 -3.60 14.97 2.33
CA ASP A 80 -4.69 14.04 2.00
C ASP A 80 -4.12 12.65 1.64
N LYS A 81 -3.01 12.60 0.89
CA LYS A 81 -2.28 11.35 0.58
C LYS A 81 -1.74 10.69 1.85
N ARG A 82 -1.12 11.47 2.74
CA ARG A 82 -0.61 10.96 4.01
C ARG A 82 -1.73 10.41 4.89
N ALA A 83 -2.82 11.15 5.06
CA ALA A 83 -3.98 10.71 5.84
C ALA A 83 -4.61 9.43 5.28
N MET A 84 -4.69 9.30 3.95
CA MET A 84 -5.11 8.06 3.30
C MET A 84 -4.17 6.91 3.65
N PHE A 85 -2.86 7.10 3.51
CA PHE A 85 -1.87 6.08 3.82
C PHE A 85 -1.94 5.62 5.29
N GLU A 86 -2.05 6.56 6.24
CA GLU A 86 -2.20 6.26 7.67
C GLU A 86 -3.48 5.47 7.96
N LYS A 87 -4.61 5.82 7.31
CA LYS A 87 -5.86 5.04 7.42
C LYS A 87 -5.70 3.62 6.89
N TYR A 88 -5.07 3.45 5.74
CA TYR A 88 -4.83 2.12 5.16
C TYR A 88 -3.94 1.27 6.07
N THR A 89 -2.85 1.83 6.59
CA THR A 89 -1.93 1.13 7.48
C THR A 89 -2.60 0.71 8.80
N SER A 90 -3.42 1.59 9.38
CA SER A 90 -4.16 1.29 10.62
C SER A 90 -5.22 0.21 10.42
N ALA A 91 -5.99 0.29 9.34
CA ALA A 91 -6.99 -0.73 9.01
C ALA A 91 -6.34 -2.09 8.74
N PHE A 92 -5.21 -2.10 8.01
CA PHE A 92 -4.40 -3.28 7.76
C PHE A 92 -3.92 -3.93 9.06
N SER A 93 -3.31 -3.14 9.97
CA SER A 93 -2.81 -3.65 11.25
C SER A 93 -3.92 -4.25 12.11
N ALA A 94 -5.10 -3.62 12.13
CA ALA A 94 -6.26 -4.13 12.86
C ALA A 94 -6.75 -5.47 12.29
N THR A 95 -6.83 -5.60 10.95
CA THR A 95 -7.22 -6.86 10.29
C THR A 95 -6.17 -7.96 10.54
N ALA A 96 -4.89 -7.65 10.42
CA ALA A 96 -3.81 -8.61 10.68
C ALA A 96 -3.83 -9.12 12.13
N LEU A 97 -4.02 -8.24 13.12
CA LEU A 97 -4.17 -8.62 14.53
C LEU A 97 -5.41 -9.47 14.77
N LYS A 98 -6.54 -9.15 14.14
CA LYS A 98 -7.78 -9.91 14.24
C LYS A 98 -7.61 -11.31 13.69
N VAL A 99 -7.02 -11.44 12.51
CA VAL A 99 -6.70 -12.74 11.89
C VAL A 99 -5.75 -13.54 12.78
N ALA A 100 -4.66 -12.94 13.26
CA ALA A 100 -3.71 -13.61 14.15
C ALA A 100 -4.38 -14.13 15.42
N ALA A 101 -5.17 -13.29 16.11
CA ALA A 101 -5.88 -13.68 17.32
C ALA A 101 -6.91 -14.80 17.07
N SER A 102 -7.62 -14.74 15.94
CA SER A 102 -8.64 -15.75 15.58
C SER A 102 -8.03 -17.09 15.16
N THR A 103 -6.79 -17.10 14.66
CA THR A 103 -6.15 -18.31 14.13
C THR A 103 -5.16 -18.96 15.08
N GLU A 104 -4.58 -18.21 16.04
CA GLU A 104 -3.57 -18.74 16.98
C GLU A 104 -4.07 -19.96 17.77
N GLY A 105 -5.27 -19.89 18.35
CA GLY A 105 -5.85 -20.99 19.11
C GLY A 105 -6.17 -22.23 18.26
N ILE A 106 -6.50 -22.03 16.98
CA ILE A 106 -6.81 -23.13 16.04
C ILE A 106 -5.53 -23.86 15.65
N LEU A 107 -4.46 -23.13 15.30
CA LEU A 107 -3.19 -23.71 14.88
C LEU A 107 -2.46 -24.44 16.00
N ARG A 108 -2.62 -24.03 17.25
CA ARG A 108 -2.08 -24.75 18.43
C ARG A 108 -2.67 -26.14 18.61
N GLN A 109 -3.87 -26.41 18.07
CA GLN A 109 -4.53 -27.73 18.13
C GLN A 109 -4.00 -28.70 17.03
N GLY A 110 -3.04 -28.29 16.23
CA GLY A 110 -2.40 -29.07 15.19
C GLY A 110 -2.74 -28.64 13.77
N PHE A 111 -1.78 -28.90 12.89
CA PHE A 111 -1.85 -28.57 11.47
C PHE A 111 -2.47 -29.74 10.70
N ASN A 112 -3.80 -29.78 10.60
CA ASN A 112 -4.60 -30.83 9.96
C ASN A 112 -5.74 -30.23 9.12
N GLU A 113 -6.46 -31.06 8.36
CA GLU A 113 -7.52 -30.60 7.46
C GLU A 113 -8.64 -29.83 8.17
N VAL A 114 -9.07 -30.28 9.36
CA VAL A 114 -10.16 -29.65 10.11
C VAL A 114 -9.77 -28.25 10.59
N ASN A 115 -8.60 -28.12 11.19
CA ASN A 115 -8.10 -26.84 11.70
C ASN A 115 -7.72 -25.89 10.57
N SER A 116 -7.11 -26.42 9.50
CA SER A 116 -6.80 -25.64 8.30
C SER A 116 -8.06 -25.10 7.62
N MET A 117 -9.15 -25.87 7.58
CA MET A 117 -10.41 -25.39 7.06
C MET A 117 -10.99 -24.23 7.86
N LYS A 118 -10.95 -24.29 9.20
CA LYS A 118 -11.37 -23.17 10.06
C LYS A 118 -10.55 -21.92 9.81
N VAL A 119 -9.22 -22.07 9.71
CA VAL A 119 -8.31 -20.95 9.38
C VAL A 119 -8.62 -20.37 7.99
N ALA A 120 -8.81 -21.22 6.98
CA ALA A 120 -9.14 -20.78 5.63
C ALA A 120 -10.45 -19.98 5.61
N GLN A 121 -11.48 -20.42 6.36
CA GLN A 121 -12.74 -19.70 6.47
C GLN A 121 -12.59 -18.33 7.14
N VAL A 122 -11.82 -18.23 8.23
CA VAL A 122 -11.53 -16.95 8.88
C VAL A 122 -10.82 -16.00 7.91
N LEU A 123 -9.77 -16.47 7.23
CA LEU A 123 -9.06 -15.66 6.25
C LEU A 123 -9.96 -15.20 5.10
N TYR A 124 -10.79 -16.09 4.58
CA TYR A 124 -11.72 -15.78 3.50
C TYR A 124 -12.74 -14.69 3.88
N GLN A 125 -13.27 -14.76 5.11
CA GLN A 125 -14.23 -13.77 5.62
C GLN A 125 -13.61 -12.42 5.93
N GLU A 126 -12.37 -12.41 6.48
CA GLU A 126 -11.72 -11.17 6.94
C GLU A 126 -11.00 -10.41 5.83
N LEU A 127 -10.53 -11.09 4.77
CA LEU A 127 -9.68 -10.48 3.75
C LEU A 127 -10.43 -10.05 2.47
N ASP A 128 -11.71 -10.36 2.33
CA ASP A 128 -12.50 -10.06 1.12
C ASP A 128 -11.77 -10.43 -0.18
N ILE A 129 -11.34 -11.68 -0.28
CA ILE A 129 -10.59 -12.25 -1.42
C ILE A 129 -11.38 -13.33 -2.13
N GLY A 130 -10.96 -13.70 -3.35
CA GLY A 130 -11.68 -14.66 -4.19
C GLY A 130 -11.67 -16.08 -3.65
N ALA A 131 -10.55 -16.55 -3.09
CA ALA A 131 -10.45 -17.86 -2.42
C ALA A 131 -9.21 -17.96 -1.52
N VAL A 132 -9.24 -18.90 -0.59
CA VAL A 132 -8.13 -19.29 0.29
C VAL A 132 -7.86 -20.76 0.18
N ALA A 133 -6.60 -21.15 0.06
CA ALA A 133 -6.15 -22.54 0.20
C ALA A 133 -5.05 -22.65 1.27
N ILE A 134 -5.05 -23.76 1.99
CA ILE A 134 -3.98 -24.11 2.93
C ILE A 134 -3.47 -25.49 2.54
N THR A 135 -2.14 -25.63 2.42
CA THR A 135 -1.50 -26.90 2.08
C THR A 135 -0.49 -27.27 3.17
N ASP A 136 -0.25 -28.55 3.35
CA ASP A 136 1.02 -29.01 3.91
C ASP A 136 2.10 -29.04 2.80
N ARG A 137 3.12 -29.86 2.94
CA ARG A 137 4.20 -30.00 1.93
C ARG A 137 3.82 -30.88 0.73
N GLU A 138 2.75 -31.64 0.82
CA GLU A 138 2.40 -32.68 -0.13
C GLU A 138 0.99 -32.51 -0.71
N LYS A 139 0.03 -32.11 0.13
CA LYS A 139 -1.40 -32.06 -0.24
C LYS A 139 -2.12 -30.77 0.18
N LEU A 140 -3.26 -30.55 -0.44
CA LEU A 140 -4.20 -29.50 -0.06
C LEU A 140 -4.95 -29.93 1.20
N LEU A 141 -4.85 -29.13 2.27
CA LEU A 141 -5.54 -29.39 3.54
C LEU A 141 -6.90 -28.70 3.60
N ALA A 142 -7.01 -27.50 3.03
CA ALA A 142 -8.25 -26.73 3.05
C ALA A 142 -8.36 -25.86 1.80
N PHE A 143 -9.59 -25.64 1.35
CA PHE A 143 -9.93 -24.71 0.29
C PHE A 143 -11.30 -24.08 0.57
N THR A 144 -11.45 -22.78 0.35
CA THR A 144 -12.74 -22.09 0.45
C THR A 144 -12.79 -20.92 -0.54
N GLY A 145 -13.94 -20.72 -1.19
CA GLY A 145 -14.18 -19.65 -2.16
C GLY A 145 -14.30 -20.12 -3.60
N ILE A 146 -13.98 -19.26 -4.55
CA ILE A 146 -14.11 -19.55 -6.00
C ILE A 146 -13.25 -20.74 -6.38
N GLY A 147 -13.87 -21.79 -6.95
CA GLY A 147 -13.18 -23.00 -7.42
C GLY A 147 -13.20 -24.15 -6.42
N ASP A 148 -14.04 -24.11 -5.39
CA ASP A 148 -14.24 -25.19 -4.41
C ASP A 148 -14.82 -26.47 -5.04
N ASP A 149 -15.38 -26.39 -6.24
CA ASP A 149 -15.87 -27.49 -7.03
C ASP A 149 -14.77 -28.43 -7.56
N HIS A 150 -13.53 -27.96 -7.68
CA HIS A 150 -12.41 -28.73 -8.22
C HIS A 150 -11.12 -28.67 -7.38
N HIS A 151 -10.97 -27.71 -6.46
CA HIS A 151 -9.89 -27.66 -5.49
C HIS A 151 -10.24 -28.45 -4.23
N LEU A 152 -10.17 -29.78 -4.30
CA LEU A 152 -10.63 -30.66 -3.23
C LEU A 152 -9.53 -30.95 -2.19
N PRO A 153 -9.77 -30.78 -0.87
CA PRO A 153 -8.85 -31.19 0.20
C PRO A 153 -8.44 -32.67 0.06
N GLY A 154 -7.24 -32.99 0.52
CA GLY A 154 -6.62 -34.31 0.42
C GLY A 154 -5.92 -34.60 -0.93
N LYS A 155 -6.11 -33.79 -1.96
CA LYS A 155 -5.42 -33.96 -3.25
C LYS A 155 -3.99 -33.47 -3.21
N PRO A 156 -3.05 -34.12 -3.96
CA PRO A 156 -1.66 -33.66 -4.07
C PRO A 156 -1.54 -32.24 -4.62
N ILE A 157 -0.48 -31.53 -4.21
CA ILE A 157 -0.16 -30.19 -4.72
C ILE A 157 0.25 -30.32 -6.20
N SER A 158 -0.50 -29.63 -7.07
CA SER A 158 -0.23 -29.55 -8.53
C SER A 158 0.27 -28.19 -8.98
N SER A 159 0.21 -27.18 -8.11
CA SER A 159 0.56 -25.79 -8.43
C SER A 159 2.06 -25.56 -8.34
N THR A 160 2.70 -25.16 -9.44
CA THR A 160 4.13 -24.81 -9.49
C THR A 160 4.48 -23.67 -8.54
N TYR A 161 3.59 -22.69 -8.36
CA TYR A 161 3.80 -21.58 -7.42
C TYR A 161 3.86 -22.06 -5.97
N THR A 162 3.03 -23.06 -5.60
CA THR A 162 3.05 -23.64 -4.26
C THR A 162 4.33 -24.43 -4.03
N LEU A 163 4.73 -25.26 -4.97
CA LEU A 163 5.97 -26.04 -4.89
C LEU A 163 7.18 -25.12 -4.78
N LYS A 164 7.24 -24.05 -5.58
CA LYS A 164 8.30 -23.04 -5.50
C LYS A 164 8.36 -22.39 -4.11
N ALA A 165 7.22 -21.97 -3.54
CA ALA A 165 7.19 -21.35 -2.21
C ALA A 165 7.64 -22.32 -1.10
N ILE A 166 7.33 -23.63 -1.21
CA ILE A 166 7.79 -24.67 -0.28
C ILE A 166 9.30 -24.88 -0.39
N GLU A 167 9.83 -24.88 -1.61
CA GLU A 167 11.25 -25.14 -1.90
C GLU A 167 12.13 -23.95 -1.48
N THR A 168 11.76 -22.73 -1.90
CA THR A 168 12.56 -21.52 -1.62
C THR A 168 12.32 -20.95 -0.23
N GLY A 169 11.15 -21.21 0.35
CA GLY A 169 10.71 -20.57 1.58
C GLY A 169 10.38 -19.08 1.41
N GLU A 170 10.23 -18.62 0.18
CA GLU A 170 9.90 -17.22 -0.15
C GLU A 170 8.43 -17.09 -0.56
N VAL A 171 7.92 -15.88 -0.39
CA VAL A 171 6.57 -15.53 -0.89
C VAL A 171 6.59 -15.51 -2.42
N VAL A 172 5.64 -16.22 -3.04
CA VAL A 172 5.51 -16.30 -4.49
C VAL A 172 4.22 -15.64 -4.94
N TYR A 173 4.32 -14.77 -5.93
CA TYR A 173 3.21 -14.00 -6.44
C TYR A 173 3.03 -14.17 -7.95
N ALA A 174 1.78 -14.34 -8.39
CA ALA A 174 1.38 -14.28 -9.79
C ALA A 174 0.20 -13.34 -9.91
N ASP A 175 0.40 -12.17 -10.51
CA ASP A 175 -0.56 -11.06 -10.50
C ASP A 175 -1.67 -11.17 -11.54
N GLY A 176 -1.54 -12.14 -12.44
CA GLY A 176 -2.50 -12.36 -13.52
C GLY A 176 -2.28 -11.48 -14.76
N ASN A 177 -1.47 -10.42 -14.67
CA ASN A 177 -1.13 -9.52 -15.77
C ASN A 177 0.27 -9.81 -16.35
N GLU A 178 1.32 -9.52 -15.58
CA GLU A 178 2.71 -9.78 -15.99
C GLU A 178 3.02 -11.28 -15.90
N VAL A 179 2.53 -11.94 -14.85
CA VAL A 179 2.66 -13.38 -14.62
C VAL A 179 1.27 -14.02 -14.54
N PRO A 180 0.72 -14.51 -15.66
CA PRO A 180 -0.63 -15.03 -15.68
C PRO A 180 -0.76 -16.30 -14.84
N TYR A 181 -1.66 -16.27 -13.86
CA TYR A 181 -2.02 -17.45 -13.11
C TYR A 181 -2.94 -18.35 -13.96
N ARG A 182 -2.57 -19.63 -14.06
CA ARG A 182 -3.42 -20.68 -14.65
C ARG A 182 -3.61 -21.79 -13.64
N CYS A 183 -4.86 -22.16 -13.40
CA CYS A 183 -5.18 -23.30 -12.57
C CYS A 183 -4.66 -24.58 -13.23
N SER A 184 -3.93 -25.40 -12.49
CA SER A 184 -3.41 -26.70 -12.96
C SER A 184 -4.45 -27.80 -12.99
N LEU A 185 -5.61 -27.59 -12.35
CA LEU A 185 -6.65 -28.60 -12.19
C LEU A 185 -7.80 -28.45 -13.21
N HIS A 186 -8.18 -27.19 -13.53
CA HIS A 186 -9.34 -26.94 -14.38
C HIS A 186 -9.11 -25.74 -15.32
N PRO A 187 -9.21 -25.93 -16.66
CA PRO A 187 -8.93 -24.85 -17.63
C PRO A 187 -9.88 -23.65 -17.53
N GLN A 188 -11.12 -23.86 -17.10
CA GLN A 188 -12.14 -22.82 -16.97
C GLN A 188 -12.21 -22.23 -15.55
N CYS A 189 -11.22 -22.50 -14.69
CA CYS A 189 -11.15 -21.92 -13.37
C CYS A 189 -11.19 -20.39 -13.43
N LYS A 190 -12.00 -19.77 -12.58
CA LYS A 190 -12.22 -18.32 -12.54
C LYS A 190 -11.15 -17.55 -11.76
N LEU A 191 -10.21 -18.26 -11.14
CA LEU A 191 -9.08 -17.64 -10.42
C LEU A 191 -8.07 -17.07 -11.42
N GLY A 192 -7.60 -15.85 -11.17
CA GLY A 192 -6.76 -15.10 -12.12
C GLY A 192 -5.42 -14.64 -11.54
N SER A 193 -5.28 -14.59 -10.21
CA SER A 193 -4.04 -14.25 -9.53
C SER A 193 -3.89 -15.04 -8.24
N THR A 194 -2.68 -15.21 -7.76
CA THR A 194 -2.39 -15.92 -6.52
C THR A 194 -1.19 -15.31 -5.78
N LEU A 195 -1.30 -15.30 -4.45
CA LEU A 195 -0.23 -15.00 -3.52
C LEU A 195 0.00 -16.24 -2.65
N VAL A 196 1.19 -16.79 -2.63
CA VAL A 196 1.55 -17.99 -1.88
C VAL A 196 2.52 -17.60 -0.78
N ILE A 197 2.13 -17.83 0.47
CA ILE A 197 2.88 -17.47 1.68
C ILE A 197 3.33 -18.77 2.35
N PRO A 198 4.66 -19.04 2.49
CA PRO A 198 5.14 -20.21 3.18
C PRO A 198 4.90 -20.11 4.69
N LEU A 199 4.37 -21.17 5.29
CA LEU A 199 4.22 -21.32 6.73
C LEU A 199 5.47 -21.99 7.31
N ARG A 200 6.14 -21.31 8.23
CA ARG A 200 7.36 -21.81 8.89
C ARG A 200 7.03 -22.32 10.28
N GLY A 201 7.57 -23.48 10.62
CA GLY A 201 7.55 -24.02 11.96
C GLY A 201 8.68 -23.48 12.85
N GLU A 202 8.80 -24.00 14.07
CA GLU A 202 9.78 -23.56 15.07
C GLU A 202 11.24 -23.60 14.58
N ASN A 203 11.58 -24.54 13.71
CA ASN A 203 12.94 -24.68 13.15
C ASN A 203 13.12 -23.94 11.81
N GLN A 204 12.33 -22.91 11.52
CA GLN A 204 12.35 -22.17 10.24
C GLN A 204 12.06 -23.04 9.00
N ARG A 205 11.74 -24.33 9.18
CA ARG A 205 11.38 -25.23 8.09
C ARG A 205 9.97 -24.92 7.60
N VAL A 206 9.80 -24.87 6.29
CA VAL A 206 8.47 -24.70 5.70
C VAL A 206 7.64 -25.95 5.98
N MET A 207 6.51 -25.78 6.66
CA MET A 207 5.56 -26.84 7.00
C MET A 207 4.43 -26.95 5.97
N GLY A 208 4.15 -25.87 5.27
CA GLY A 208 3.07 -25.78 4.29
C GLY A 208 2.95 -24.36 3.74
N THR A 209 1.81 -24.04 3.14
CA THR A 209 1.55 -22.70 2.59
C THR A 209 0.13 -22.25 2.86
N ILE A 210 -0.04 -20.93 2.97
CA ILE A 210 -1.32 -20.27 2.77
C ILE A 210 -1.30 -19.66 1.37
N LYS A 211 -2.36 -19.90 0.61
CA LYS A 211 -2.54 -19.31 -0.72
C LYS A 211 -3.78 -18.46 -0.72
N LEU A 212 -3.61 -17.23 -1.14
CA LEU A 212 -4.68 -16.29 -1.39
C LEU A 212 -4.90 -16.18 -2.90
N TYR A 213 -6.15 -16.08 -3.32
CA TYR A 213 -6.50 -15.98 -4.72
C TYR A 213 -7.48 -14.84 -4.98
N GLU A 214 -7.38 -14.26 -6.17
CA GLU A 214 -8.39 -13.36 -6.69
C GLU A 214 -8.99 -13.88 -8.01
N ALA A 215 -10.21 -13.44 -8.31
CA ALA A 215 -10.86 -13.74 -9.57
C ALA A 215 -10.14 -13.08 -10.75
N LYS A 216 -10.30 -13.60 -11.98
CA LYS A 216 -9.65 -13.08 -13.21
C LYS A 216 -9.89 -11.60 -13.50
N ASN A 217 -10.99 -11.05 -13.02
CA ASN A 217 -11.39 -9.65 -13.21
C ASN A 217 -11.06 -8.77 -12.00
N ARG A 218 -10.33 -9.28 -11.01
CA ARG A 218 -10.00 -8.57 -9.77
C ARG A 218 -8.51 -8.73 -9.47
N LEU A 219 -7.85 -7.61 -9.19
CA LEU A 219 -6.45 -7.61 -8.75
C LEU A 219 -6.39 -7.61 -7.22
N PHE A 220 -5.34 -8.20 -6.67
CA PHE A 220 -5.06 -8.06 -5.24
C PHE A 220 -4.96 -6.58 -4.87
N SER A 221 -5.67 -6.17 -3.82
CA SER A 221 -5.48 -4.86 -3.25
C SER A 221 -4.04 -4.71 -2.72
N SER A 222 -3.57 -3.47 -2.61
CA SER A 222 -2.25 -3.19 -2.00
C SER A 222 -2.15 -3.74 -0.57
N ILE A 223 -3.28 -3.82 0.14
CA ILE A 223 -3.40 -4.40 1.48
C ILE A 223 -3.08 -5.89 1.45
N ASN A 224 -3.67 -6.63 0.51
CA ASN A 224 -3.45 -8.08 0.42
C ASN A 224 -2.02 -8.43 -0.02
N ARG A 225 -1.34 -7.54 -0.77
CA ARG A 225 0.08 -7.72 -1.13
C ARG A 225 1.03 -7.53 0.05
N THR A 226 0.68 -6.68 1.01
CA THR A 226 1.54 -6.37 2.17
C THR A 226 1.42 -7.41 3.28
N LEU A 227 0.44 -8.32 3.21
CA LEU A 227 0.28 -9.45 4.14
C LEU A 227 1.25 -10.62 3.89
N GLY A 228 1.89 -10.69 2.75
CA GLY A 228 2.93 -11.67 2.41
C GLY A 228 4.32 -11.13 2.66
#